data_48669d70b5a2bc33e768b768167be8c8
#
_entry.id   48669d70b5a2bc33e768b768167be8c8
#
_cell.length_a   1.000
_cell.length_b   1.000
_cell.length_c   1.000
_cell.angle_alpha   90.00
_cell.angle_beta   90.00
_cell.angle_gamma   90.00
#
_symmetry.space_group_name_H-M   'P 1'
#
loop_
_entity.id
_entity.type
_entity.pdbx_description
1 polymer ?
#
loop_
_entity_poly.entity_id
_entity_poly.type
_entity_poly.pdbx_seq_one_letter_code
_entity_poly.pdbx_strand_id
1 'polypeptide(L)'
;MTYTKALGAALAATLAVSAPALAQTTWVMASGYPEDSFFTKNIRMFIEEVEEASNGELEIDLRPNGELIKLDAIRRAVQSGQIQIGQIRFGVYGNESPMYTLDSLPNVAGDYESGWALMEAQKPWFDETFEAAGAKVISYSPWPGQGFYTTFPVEDGAQFEGVKLRIYSPATQRMGELLGFEATILPFAEVPQAFSTGLIEALFTSAQTGNDIQAWDYVDHFTYTGSMHNKNGMIVNQRALARLSPELQEAIIAAGERATERAWEMSREAGDATTQRLRDAGMTVSDASPELQAKLAEIGDAMIEEWSAEASEAELAVLQAYRDATQ
;
A
#
# COMPACT_ATOMS: atom_id res chain seq x y z
N MET A 1 82.60 -16.66 -44.70
CA MET A 1 82.33 -16.31 -43.26
C MET A 1 81.14 -15.43 -43.21
N THR A 2 79.99 -15.98 -42.95
CA THR A 2 78.70 -15.28 -42.83
C THR A 2 78.04 -15.70 -41.53
N TYR A 3 77.92 -14.74 -40.60
CA TYR A 3 77.26 -14.95 -39.31
C TYR A 3 75.75 -14.62 -39.42
N THR A 4 74.93 -15.60 -39.24
CA THR A 4 73.49 -15.47 -39.11
C THR A 4 73.14 -15.17 -37.64
N LYS A 5 72.53 -14.00 -37.37
CA LYS A 5 71.97 -13.64 -36.05
C LYS A 5 70.49 -14.11 -35.96
N ALA A 6 70.23 -15.03 -35.07
CA ALA A 6 68.88 -15.44 -34.71
C ALA A 6 68.28 -14.43 -33.71
N LEU A 7 67.13 -13.78 -34.07
CA LEU A 7 66.31 -12.98 -33.18
C LEU A 7 65.26 -13.91 -32.51
N GLY A 8 65.40 -14.08 -31.21
CA GLY A 8 64.34 -14.72 -30.39
C GLY A 8 63.23 -13.75 -30.05
N ALA A 9 62.02 -13.98 -30.56
CA ALA A 9 60.84 -13.26 -30.17
C ALA A 9 60.25 -13.93 -28.95
N ALA A 10 60.26 -13.24 -27.79
CA ALA A 10 59.55 -13.64 -26.56
C ALA A 10 58.08 -13.24 -26.68
N LEU A 11 57.21 -14.22 -26.79
CA LEU A 11 55.74 -14.05 -26.80
C LEU A 11 55.28 -13.95 -25.34
N ALA A 12 54.98 -12.73 -24.84
CA ALA A 12 54.37 -12.52 -23.55
C ALA A 12 52.85 -12.83 -23.64
N ALA A 13 52.43 -13.99 -23.15
CA ALA A 13 51.04 -14.35 -23.02
C ALA A 13 50.45 -13.61 -21.84
N THR A 14 49.69 -12.54 -22.09
CA THR A 14 48.83 -11.89 -21.10
C THR A 14 47.64 -12.80 -20.81
N LEU A 15 47.63 -13.47 -19.66
CA LEU A 15 46.47 -14.13 -19.10
C LEU A 15 45.45 -13.04 -18.70
N ALA A 16 44.47 -12.80 -19.57
CA ALA A 16 43.30 -12.05 -19.19
C ALA A 16 42.50 -12.91 -18.17
N VAL A 17 42.59 -12.56 -16.91
CA VAL A 17 41.69 -13.08 -15.86
C VAL A 17 40.30 -12.52 -16.16
N SER A 18 39.49 -13.33 -16.86
CA SER A 18 38.05 -13.03 -16.98
C SER A 18 37.47 -13.15 -15.60
N ALA A 19 37.13 -12.01 -14.96
CA ALA A 19 36.26 -12.02 -13.81
C ALA A 19 34.96 -12.77 -14.21
N PRO A 20 34.45 -13.68 -13.40
CA PRO A 20 33.15 -14.29 -13.68
C PRO A 20 32.12 -13.15 -13.79
N ALA A 21 31.47 -13.04 -14.94
CA ALA A 21 30.29 -12.20 -15.05
C ALA A 21 29.26 -12.80 -14.08
N LEU A 22 28.99 -12.14 -12.96
CA LEU A 22 27.91 -12.51 -12.08
C LEU A 22 26.64 -12.46 -12.94
N ALA A 23 25.91 -13.57 -13.00
CA ALA A 23 24.70 -13.65 -13.79
C ALA A 23 23.67 -12.73 -13.11
N GLN A 24 23.33 -11.64 -13.77
CA GLN A 24 22.30 -10.68 -13.32
C GLN A 24 20.99 -11.43 -13.09
N THR A 25 20.44 -11.31 -11.90
CA THR A 25 19.13 -11.86 -11.54
C THR A 25 18.09 -10.77 -11.74
N THR A 26 17.04 -11.03 -12.51
CA THR A 26 15.93 -10.10 -12.68
C THR A 26 14.74 -10.59 -11.89
N TRP A 27 14.22 -9.74 -11.01
CA TRP A 27 12.95 -9.92 -10.33
C TRP A 27 11.86 -9.11 -11.01
N VAL A 28 10.64 -9.64 -10.99
CA VAL A 28 9.45 -8.89 -11.44
C VAL A 28 8.67 -8.44 -10.22
N MET A 29 8.34 -7.14 -10.20
CA MET A 29 7.49 -6.51 -9.19
C MET A 29 6.20 -6.01 -9.83
N ALA A 30 5.04 -6.25 -9.19
CA ALA A 30 3.76 -5.71 -9.60
C ALA A 30 3.21 -4.72 -8.56
N SER A 31 2.59 -3.63 -9.07
CA SER A 31 1.81 -2.68 -8.28
C SER A 31 0.52 -2.32 -9.01
N GLY A 32 -0.55 -2.07 -8.25
CA GLY A 32 -1.85 -1.67 -8.80
C GLY A 32 -2.02 -0.17 -9.02
N TYR A 33 -1.03 0.66 -8.69
CA TYR A 33 -1.15 2.12 -8.67
C TYR A 33 -0.39 2.79 -9.83
N PRO A 34 -0.86 3.99 -10.27
CA PRO A 34 -0.25 4.74 -11.37
C PRO A 34 1.21 5.12 -11.09
N GLU A 35 1.96 5.39 -12.16
CA GLU A 35 3.38 5.75 -12.11
C GLU A 35 3.64 7.03 -11.29
N ASP A 36 2.75 8.01 -11.34
CA ASP A 36 2.85 9.29 -10.64
C ASP A 36 2.35 9.26 -9.19
N SER A 37 1.77 8.13 -8.74
CA SER A 37 1.41 7.91 -7.34
C SER A 37 2.65 7.93 -6.43
N PHE A 38 2.51 8.48 -5.22
CA PHE A 38 3.60 8.46 -4.24
C PHE A 38 4.01 7.03 -3.86
N PHE A 39 3.10 6.06 -3.92
CA PHE A 39 3.42 4.64 -3.72
C PHE A 39 4.42 4.14 -4.75
N THR A 40 4.17 4.41 -6.04
CA THR A 40 5.05 3.96 -7.12
C THR A 40 6.39 4.69 -7.07
N LYS A 41 6.41 5.98 -6.74
CA LYS A 41 7.64 6.75 -6.52
C LYS A 41 8.49 6.17 -5.38
N ASN A 42 7.87 5.83 -4.25
CA ASN A 42 8.55 5.20 -3.13
C ASN A 42 9.11 3.81 -3.49
N ILE A 43 8.36 3.02 -4.27
CA ILE A 43 8.82 1.73 -4.80
C ILE A 43 10.05 1.91 -5.71
N ARG A 44 10.08 2.92 -6.58
CA ARG A 44 11.25 3.19 -7.43
C ARG A 44 12.48 3.55 -6.62
N MET A 45 12.33 4.36 -5.57
CA MET A 45 13.45 4.66 -4.65
C MET A 45 13.94 3.40 -3.92
N PHE A 46 13.02 2.53 -3.49
CA PHE A 46 13.39 1.21 -2.94
C PHE A 46 14.17 0.36 -3.95
N ILE A 47 13.74 0.33 -5.21
CA ILE A 47 14.40 -0.41 -6.29
C ILE A 47 15.82 0.12 -6.51
N GLU A 48 15.98 1.43 -6.63
CA GLU A 48 17.29 2.09 -6.79
C GLU A 48 18.23 1.72 -5.64
N GLU A 49 17.78 1.76 -4.40
CA GLU A 49 18.55 1.37 -3.22
C GLU A 49 19.00 -0.11 -3.25
N VAL A 50 18.12 -1.01 -3.68
CA VAL A 50 18.42 -2.45 -3.78
C VAL A 50 19.39 -2.73 -4.94
N GLU A 51 19.19 -2.11 -6.10
CA GLU A 51 20.05 -2.27 -7.27
C GLU A 51 21.47 -1.74 -7.00
N GLU A 52 21.56 -0.59 -6.32
CA GLU A 52 22.84 -0.03 -5.87
C GLU A 52 23.54 -0.96 -4.87
N ALA A 53 22.82 -1.44 -3.85
CA ALA A 53 23.38 -2.35 -2.85
C ALA A 53 23.83 -3.70 -3.43
N SER A 54 23.16 -4.15 -4.50
CA SER A 54 23.50 -5.39 -5.21
C SER A 54 24.66 -5.24 -6.19
N ASN A 55 25.20 -4.02 -6.41
CA ASN A 55 26.16 -3.72 -7.48
C ASN A 55 25.68 -4.23 -8.87
N GLY A 56 24.37 -4.23 -9.12
CA GLY A 56 23.75 -4.69 -10.35
C GLY A 56 23.59 -6.21 -10.47
N GLU A 57 23.81 -6.98 -9.42
CA GLU A 57 23.53 -8.42 -9.40
C GLU A 57 22.04 -8.73 -9.40
N LEU A 58 21.22 -7.84 -8.82
CA LEU A 58 19.76 -7.91 -8.82
C LEU A 58 19.18 -6.69 -9.51
N GLU A 59 18.33 -6.92 -10.49
CA GLU A 59 17.48 -5.92 -11.16
C GLU A 59 16.02 -6.17 -10.82
N ILE A 60 15.22 -5.13 -10.60
CA ILE A 60 13.80 -5.24 -10.30
C ILE A 60 12.98 -4.53 -11.38
N ASP A 61 12.31 -5.32 -12.24
CA ASP A 61 11.39 -4.84 -13.28
C ASP A 61 10.02 -4.53 -12.67
N LEU A 62 9.77 -3.27 -12.38
CA LEU A 62 8.49 -2.79 -11.84
C LEU A 62 7.42 -2.69 -12.94
N ARG A 63 6.28 -3.32 -12.70
CA ARG A 63 5.04 -3.25 -13.51
C ARG A 63 3.93 -2.58 -12.72
N PRO A 64 3.77 -1.25 -12.84
CA PRO A 64 2.77 -0.47 -12.11
C PRO A 64 1.38 -0.59 -12.73
N ASN A 65 0.41 0.17 -12.18
CA ASN A 65 -0.93 0.39 -12.76
C ASN A 65 -1.76 -0.88 -13.03
N GLY A 66 -1.42 -2.00 -12.39
CA GLY A 66 -2.12 -3.27 -12.62
C GLY A 66 -1.97 -3.86 -14.03
N GLU A 67 -0.93 -3.43 -14.77
CA GLU A 67 -0.67 -3.87 -16.16
C GLU A 67 -0.40 -5.37 -16.25
N LEU A 68 0.42 -5.89 -15.33
CA LEU A 68 0.79 -7.31 -15.34
C LEU A 68 -0.23 -8.16 -14.56
N ILE A 69 -0.59 -7.70 -13.36
CA ILE A 69 -1.46 -8.44 -12.43
C ILE A 69 -2.36 -7.43 -11.72
N LYS A 70 -3.65 -7.71 -11.63
CA LYS A 70 -4.61 -6.88 -10.88
C LYS A 70 -4.26 -6.87 -9.40
N LEU A 71 -4.46 -5.72 -8.72
CA LEU A 71 -4.06 -5.49 -7.34
C LEU A 71 -4.45 -6.63 -6.39
N ASP A 72 -5.68 -7.11 -6.47
CA ASP A 72 -6.21 -8.15 -5.57
C ASP A 72 -5.61 -9.54 -5.82
N ALA A 73 -4.94 -9.75 -6.96
CA ALA A 73 -4.27 -11.01 -7.33
C ALA A 73 -2.76 -11.01 -7.03
N ILE A 74 -2.16 -9.85 -6.71
CA ILE A 74 -0.70 -9.71 -6.52
C ILE A 74 -0.20 -10.61 -5.39
N ARG A 75 -0.89 -10.65 -4.23
CA ARG A 75 -0.48 -11.50 -3.10
C ARG A 75 -0.32 -12.96 -3.51
N ARG A 76 -1.32 -13.51 -4.19
CA ARG A 76 -1.28 -14.92 -4.66
C ARG A 76 -0.14 -15.14 -5.64
N ALA A 77 0.12 -14.21 -6.54
CA ALA A 77 1.20 -14.29 -7.51
C ALA A 77 2.59 -14.31 -6.84
N VAL A 78 2.80 -13.49 -5.80
CA VAL A 78 4.01 -13.52 -4.99
C VAL A 78 4.14 -14.83 -4.21
N GLN A 79 3.10 -15.25 -3.49
CA GLN A 79 3.11 -16.49 -2.70
C GLN A 79 3.40 -17.72 -3.55
N SER A 80 2.86 -17.80 -4.77
CA SER A 80 3.11 -18.90 -5.71
C SER A 80 4.49 -18.84 -6.38
N GLY A 81 5.17 -17.69 -6.32
CA GLY A 81 6.44 -17.44 -7.01
C GLY A 81 6.29 -17.12 -8.50
N GLN A 82 5.09 -16.76 -8.96
CA GLN A 82 4.86 -16.25 -10.31
C GLN A 82 5.59 -14.93 -10.54
N ILE A 83 5.63 -14.07 -9.53
CA ILE A 83 6.49 -12.88 -9.42
C ILE A 83 7.22 -12.90 -8.09
N GLN A 84 8.32 -12.15 -7.98
CA GLN A 84 9.17 -12.20 -6.80
C GLN A 84 8.75 -11.22 -5.71
N ILE A 85 8.20 -10.08 -6.10
CA ILE A 85 7.85 -9.00 -5.20
C ILE A 85 6.55 -8.31 -5.65
N GLY A 86 5.80 -7.71 -4.74
CA GLY A 86 4.59 -6.99 -5.12
C GLY A 86 4.06 -6.10 -4.02
N GLN A 87 3.32 -5.08 -4.42
CA GLN A 87 2.60 -4.21 -3.50
C GLN A 87 1.16 -4.68 -3.37
N ILE A 88 0.70 -4.85 -2.14
CA ILE A 88 -0.65 -5.28 -1.79
C ILE A 88 -1.34 -4.25 -0.89
N ARG A 89 -2.67 -4.31 -0.83
CA ARG A 89 -3.47 -3.59 0.14
C ARG A 89 -4.06 -4.59 1.15
N PHE A 90 -3.72 -4.45 2.42
CA PHE A 90 -4.12 -5.43 3.45
C PHE A 90 -5.63 -5.55 3.61
N GLY A 91 -6.36 -4.44 3.64
CA GLY A 91 -7.80 -4.42 3.92
C GLY A 91 -8.68 -5.24 2.97
N VAL A 92 -8.19 -5.64 1.77
CA VAL A 92 -8.96 -6.51 0.86
C VAL A 92 -9.08 -7.95 1.35
N TYR A 93 -8.25 -8.35 2.30
CA TYR A 93 -8.22 -9.71 2.87
C TYR A 93 -9.02 -9.84 4.17
N GLY A 94 -9.85 -8.85 4.49
CA GLY A 94 -10.67 -8.85 5.71
C GLY A 94 -11.59 -10.05 5.89
N ASN A 95 -11.94 -10.74 4.79
CA ASN A 95 -12.71 -11.99 4.85
C ASN A 95 -11.87 -13.21 5.33
N GLU A 96 -10.54 -13.08 5.39
CA GLU A 96 -9.65 -14.17 5.81
C GLU A 96 -9.29 -14.05 7.30
N SER A 97 -9.17 -12.81 7.78
CA SER A 97 -8.91 -12.49 9.18
C SER A 97 -9.31 -11.05 9.48
N PRO A 98 -9.94 -10.77 10.63
CA PRO A 98 -10.26 -9.41 11.05
C PRO A 98 -9.01 -8.53 11.22
N MET A 99 -7.81 -9.10 11.48
CA MET A 99 -6.57 -8.32 11.59
C MET A 99 -6.27 -7.45 10.37
N TYR A 100 -6.65 -7.89 9.17
CA TYR A 100 -6.44 -7.12 7.93
C TYR A 100 -7.28 -5.84 7.86
N THR A 101 -8.30 -5.70 8.70
CA THR A 101 -9.23 -4.57 8.67
C THR A 101 -9.11 -3.63 9.88
N LEU A 102 -8.24 -3.92 10.84
CA LEU A 102 -8.15 -3.16 12.09
C LEU A 102 -7.81 -1.68 11.86
N ASP A 103 -6.99 -1.35 10.85
CA ASP A 103 -6.69 0.03 10.43
C ASP A 103 -7.82 0.69 9.61
N SER A 104 -8.88 -0.05 9.33
CA SER A 104 -10.05 0.39 8.57
C SER A 104 -11.27 0.60 9.47
N LEU A 105 -11.11 0.46 10.77
CA LEU A 105 -12.13 0.83 11.75
C LEU A 105 -12.01 2.32 12.07
N PRO A 106 -13.11 3.09 12.03
CA PRO A 106 -13.05 4.52 12.31
C PRO A 106 -12.39 4.83 13.65
N ASN A 107 -11.48 5.79 13.66
CA ASN A 107 -10.73 6.29 14.82
C ASN A 107 -9.78 5.30 15.51
N VAL A 108 -9.52 4.10 14.94
CA VAL A 108 -8.44 3.22 15.40
C VAL A 108 -7.09 3.75 14.92
N ALA A 109 -6.94 4.06 13.63
CA ALA A 109 -5.77 4.74 13.06
C ALA A 109 -6.23 6.09 12.49
N GLY A 110 -6.67 6.99 13.36
CA GLY A 110 -7.26 8.29 12.99
C GLY A 110 -6.23 9.35 12.57
N ASP A 111 -4.95 9.10 12.82
CA ASP A 111 -3.84 9.95 12.39
C ASP A 111 -2.61 9.11 12.06
N TYR A 112 -1.54 9.76 11.60
CA TYR A 112 -0.30 9.08 11.22
C TYR A 112 0.45 8.48 12.41
N GLU A 113 0.33 9.03 13.61
CA GLU A 113 1.00 8.55 14.82
C GLU A 113 0.34 7.29 15.33
N SER A 114 -0.98 7.29 15.45
CA SER A 114 -1.78 6.10 15.79
C SER A 114 -1.65 5.02 14.70
N GLY A 115 -1.61 5.42 13.42
CA GLY A 115 -1.36 4.51 12.30
C GLY A 115 0.01 3.84 12.36
N TRP A 116 1.06 4.58 12.78
CA TRP A 116 2.40 4.02 12.99
C TRP A 116 2.41 3.05 14.17
N ALA A 117 1.86 3.45 15.31
CA ALA A 117 1.77 2.59 16.50
C ALA A 117 1.00 1.29 16.21
N LEU A 118 -0.09 1.39 15.46
CA LEU A 118 -0.85 0.22 15.03
C LEU A 118 -0.04 -0.68 14.09
N MET A 119 0.69 -0.11 13.13
CA MET A 119 1.55 -0.88 12.23
C MET A 119 2.62 -1.65 13.03
N GLU A 120 3.28 -0.99 13.97
CA GLU A 120 4.29 -1.65 14.83
C GLU A 120 3.68 -2.80 15.65
N ALA A 121 2.49 -2.60 16.22
CA ALA A 121 1.79 -3.66 16.95
C ALA A 121 1.38 -4.85 16.05
N GLN A 122 1.06 -4.59 14.78
CA GLN A 122 0.63 -5.61 13.82
C GLN A 122 1.80 -6.37 13.16
N LYS A 123 3.01 -5.80 13.11
CA LYS A 123 4.17 -6.42 12.44
C LYS A 123 4.39 -7.88 12.81
N PRO A 124 4.46 -8.29 14.11
CA PRO A 124 4.71 -9.69 14.46
C PRO A 124 3.66 -10.65 13.90
N TRP A 125 2.39 -10.24 13.92
CA TRP A 125 1.30 -11.03 13.39
C TRP A 125 1.37 -11.16 11.85
N PHE A 126 1.68 -10.07 11.15
CA PHE A 126 1.87 -10.10 9.70
C PHE A 126 3.09 -10.94 9.31
N ASP A 127 4.20 -10.81 10.02
CA ASP A 127 5.41 -11.60 9.76
C ASP A 127 5.08 -13.10 9.86
N GLU A 128 4.47 -13.56 10.95
CA GLU A 128 4.09 -14.97 11.13
C GLU A 128 3.12 -15.43 10.03
N THR A 129 2.08 -14.64 9.76
CA THR A 129 1.03 -15.01 8.80
C THR A 129 1.56 -15.09 7.37
N PHE A 130 2.37 -14.13 6.95
CA PHE A 130 2.93 -14.10 5.59
C PHE A 130 4.04 -15.14 5.42
N GLU A 131 4.88 -15.34 6.44
CA GLU A 131 5.92 -16.37 6.41
C GLU A 131 5.33 -17.78 6.30
N ALA A 132 4.26 -18.08 7.04
CA ALA A 132 3.53 -19.33 6.91
C ALA A 132 2.94 -19.53 5.50
N ALA A 133 2.64 -18.46 4.80
CA ALA A 133 2.12 -18.46 3.43
C ALA A 133 3.18 -18.34 2.33
N GLY A 134 4.48 -18.39 2.66
CA GLY A 134 5.60 -18.38 1.72
C GLY A 134 5.97 -16.99 1.17
N ALA A 135 5.57 -15.93 1.85
CA ALA A 135 5.96 -14.56 1.57
C ALA A 135 6.49 -13.87 2.83
N LYS A 136 7.12 -12.72 2.68
CA LYS A 136 7.54 -11.85 3.79
C LYS A 136 7.12 -10.41 3.50
N VAL A 137 6.58 -9.73 4.50
CA VAL A 137 6.32 -8.28 4.40
C VAL A 137 7.64 -7.55 4.63
N ILE A 138 8.01 -6.65 3.71
CA ILE A 138 9.28 -5.91 3.78
C ILE A 138 9.09 -4.40 3.91
N SER A 139 7.88 -3.89 3.65
CA SER A 139 7.58 -2.47 3.82
C SER A 139 6.10 -2.24 4.03
N TYR A 140 5.77 -1.14 4.71
CA TYR A 140 4.42 -0.65 4.91
C TYR A 140 4.30 0.78 4.37
N SER A 141 3.13 1.14 3.85
CA SER A 141 2.88 2.48 3.29
C SER A 141 1.46 2.91 3.63
N PRO A 142 1.27 3.96 4.46
CA PRO A 142 -0.06 4.42 4.83
C PRO A 142 -0.70 5.18 3.69
N TRP A 143 -2.03 5.13 3.62
CA TRP A 143 -2.82 6.06 2.84
C TRP A 143 -3.00 7.36 3.61
N PRO A 144 -3.12 8.52 2.92
CA PRO A 144 -3.62 9.73 3.55
C PRO A 144 -5.01 9.53 4.15
N GLY A 145 -5.36 10.35 5.12
CA GLY A 145 -6.66 10.31 5.78
C GLY A 145 -7.82 10.31 4.78
N GLN A 146 -8.88 9.62 5.14
CA GLN A 146 -10.02 9.35 4.27
C GLN A 146 -11.12 10.42 4.42
N GLY A 147 -12.04 10.48 3.44
CA GLY A 147 -13.20 11.36 3.43
C GLY A 147 -14.26 10.90 2.44
N PHE A 148 -15.40 11.58 2.48
CA PHE A 148 -16.52 11.33 1.59
C PHE A 148 -16.48 12.25 0.37
N TYR A 149 -16.68 11.67 -0.79
CA TYR A 149 -16.86 12.36 -2.07
C TYR A 149 -18.33 12.27 -2.46
N THR A 150 -18.97 13.42 -2.66
CA THR A 150 -20.42 13.51 -2.90
C THR A 150 -20.75 14.61 -3.90
N THR A 151 -21.95 14.57 -4.47
CA THR A 151 -22.51 15.66 -5.29
C THR A 151 -23.27 16.70 -4.44
N PHE A 152 -23.27 16.55 -3.12
CA PHE A 152 -23.95 17.41 -2.16
C PHE A 152 -23.04 17.71 -0.96
N PRO A 153 -23.22 18.84 -0.27
CA PRO A 153 -22.49 19.12 0.97
C PRO A 153 -22.90 18.13 2.06
N VAL A 154 -21.93 17.61 2.82
CA VAL A 154 -22.18 16.73 3.96
C VAL A 154 -22.16 17.55 5.24
N GLU A 155 -23.28 17.52 5.98
CA GLU A 155 -23.44 18.20 7.25
C GLU A 155 -23.31 17.23 8.43
N ASP A 156 -24.33 16.42 8.69
CA ASP A 156 -24.40 15.46 9.81
C ASP A 156 -24.49 13.99 9.39
N GLY A 157 -24.45 13.74 8.09
CA GLY A 157 -24.57 12.41 7.49
C GLY A 157 -26.01 11.90 7.36
N ALA A 158 -27.04 12.70 7.68
CA ALA A 158 -28.44 12.32 7.42
C ALA A 158 -28.73 12.22 5.90
N GLN A 159 -27.93 12.91 5.08
CA GLN A 159 -28.01 12.90 3.61
C GLN A 159 -27.52 11.57 2.99
N PHE A 160 -26.93 10.67 3.75
CA PHE A 160 -26.33 9.43 3.24
C PHE A 160 -27.35 8.31 2.96
N GLU A 161 -28.56 8.42 3.50
CA GLU A 161 -29.58 7.38 3.42
C GLU A 161 -29.91 7.02 1.94
N GLY A 162 -29.65 5.77 1.56
CA GLY A 162 -29.91 5.24 0.23
C GLY A 162 -28.97 5.71 -0.87
N VAL A 163 -27.94 6.51 -0.56
CA VAL A 163 -26.92 6.93 -1.54
C VAL A 163 -26.00 5.75 -1.86
N LYS A 164 -25.74 5.50 -3.16
CA LYS A 164 -24.89 4.41 -3.63
C LYS A 164 -23.42 4.77 -3.42
N LEU A 165 -22.81 4.21 -2.38
CA LEU A 165 -21.43 4.48 -1.99
C LEU A 165 -20.48 3.41 -2.50
N ARG A 166 -19.42 3.82 -3.18
CA ARG A 166 -18.25 2.95 -3.40
C ARG A 166 -17.38 2.92 -2.16
N ILE A 167 -17.04 1.72 -1.75
CA ILE A 167 -16.04 1.44 -0.72
C ILE A 167 -15.05 0.39 -1.25
N TYR A 168 -14.03 0.03 -0.45
CA TYR A 168 -12.90 -0.76 -0.92
C TYR A 168 -12.55 -1.96 -0.05
N SER A 169 -13.26 -2.19 1.05
CA SER A 169 -13.01 -3.30 1.98
C SER A 169 -14.26 -3.69 2.75
N PRO A 170 -14.33 -4.90 3.34
CA PRO A 170 -15.46 -5.30 4.19
C PRO A 170 -15.71 -4.34 5.36
N ALA A 171 -14.65 -3.84 6.02
CA ALA A 171 -14.82 -2.89 7.12
C ALA A 171 -15.43 -1.56 6.65
N THR A 172 -14.96 -0.99 5.53
CA THR A 172 -15.55 0.25 5.00
C THR A 172 -16.97 0.01 4.45
N GLN A 173 -17.32 -1.20 4.03
CA GLN A 173 -18.69 -1.56 3.72
C GLN A 173 -19.57 -1.49 4.97
N ARG A 174 -19.13 -2.12 6.05
CA ARG A 174 -19.86 -2.09 7.32
C ARG A 174 -20.07 -0.67 7.83
N MET A 175 -19.04 0.17 7.78
CA MET A 175 -19.13 1.59 8.11
C MET A 175 -20.18 2.30 7.23
N GLY A 176 -20.15 2.09 5.93
CA GLY A 176 -21.10 2.69 4.99
C GLY A 176 -22.54 2.29 5.29
N GLU A 177 -22.79 1.02 5.57
CA GLU A 177 -24.10 0.49 5.95
C GLU A 177 -24.62 1.12 7.27
N LEU A 178 -23.75 1.26 8.28
CA LEU A 178 -24.10 1.91 9.56
C LEU A 178 -24.37 3.40 9.40
N LEU A 179 -23.83 4.03 8.36
CA LEU A 179 -24.11 5.42 7.99
C LEU A 179 -25.38 5.58 7.13
N GLY A 180 -26.02 4.50 6.67
CA GLY A 180 -27.23 4.50 5.84
C GLY A 180 -26.99 4.43 4.35
N PHE A 181 -25.75 4.25 3.89
CA PHE A 181 -25.43 4.11 2.47
C PHE A 181 -25.81 2.73 1.90
N GLU A 182 -26.12 2.69 0.60
CA GLU A 182 -26.06 1.47 -0.20
C GLU A 182 -24.58 1.23 -0.63
N ALA A 183 -23.81 0.57 0.26
CA ALA A 183 -22.37 0.43 0.11
C ALA A 183 -21.99 -0.78 -0.77
N THR A 184 -21.14 -0.55 -1.78
CA THR A 184 -20.66 -1.59 -2.70
C THR A 184 -19.13 -1.58 -2.78
N ILE A 185 -18.52 -2.77 -2.62
CA ILE A 185 -17.07 -2.95 -2.79
C ILE A 185 -16.75 -2.97 -4.28
N LEU A 186 -15.89 -2.04 -4.72
CA LEU A 186 -15.39 -2.02 -6.09
C LEU A 186 -13.87 -1.81 -6.11
N PRO A 187 -13.13 -2.56 -6.97
CA PRO A 187 -11.71 -2.32 -7.22
C PRO A 187 -11.43 -0.88 -7.66
N PHE A 188 -10.24 -0.37 -7.33
CA PHE A 188 -9.82 0.99 -7.70
C PHE A 188 -10.00 1.30 -9.19
N ALA A 189 -9.57 0.39 -10.06
CA ALA A 189 -9.62 0.58 -11.52
C ALA A 189 -11.04 0.65 -12.11
N GLU A 190 -12.07 0.23 -11.38
CA GLU A 190 -13.47 0.21 -11.84
C GLU A 190 -14.25 1.49 -11.46
N VAL A 191 -13.69 2.32 -10.59
CA VAL A 191 -14.38 3.50 -10.04
C VAL A 191 -14.83 4.50 -11.12
N PRO A 192 -14.00 4.90 -12.11
CA PRO A 192 -14.42 5.82 -13.15
C PRO A 192 -15.62 5.31 -13.96
N GLN A 193 -15.61 4.02 -14.30
CA GLN A 193 -16.71 3.40 -15.02
C GLN A 193 -17.98 3.31 -14.18
N ALA A 194 -17.84 3.00 -12.88
CA ALA A 194 -18.98 2.90 -11.97
C ALA A 194 -19.73 4.22 -11.82
N PHE A 195 -19.02 5.35 -11.74
CA PHE A 195 -19.63 6.67 -11.79
C PHE A 195 -20.34 6.94 -13.12
N SER A 196 -19.65 6.68 -14.23
CA SER A 196 -20.20 6.92 -15.58
C SER A 196 -21.48 6.14 -15.86
N THR A 197 -21.67 4.97 -15.23
CA THR A 197 -22.86 4.13 -15.38
C THR A 197 -23.94 4.36 -14.32
N GLY A 198 -23.67 5.22 -13.33
CA GLY A 198 -24.57 5.43 -12.18
C GLY A 198 -24.67 4.22 -11.23
N LEU A 199 -23.69 3.32 -11.27
CA LEU A 199 -23.57 2.23 -10.30
C LEU A 199 -23.23 2.77 -8.91
N ILE A 200 -22.48 3.87 -8.84
CA ILE A 200 -22.16 4.62 -7.62
C ILE A 200 -22.45 6.11 -7.83
N GLU A 201 -22.73 6.81 -6.73
CA GLU A 201 -23.04 8.25 -6.68
C GLU A 201 -22.09 8.97 -5.71
N ALA A 202 -21.41 8.22 -4.85
CA ALA A 202 -20.45 8.70 -3.87
C ALA A 202 -19.29 7.72 -3.71
N LEU A 203 -18.19 8.17 -3.12
CA LEU A 203 -17.13 7.26 -2.65
C LEU A 203 -16.57 7.72 -1.30
N PHE A 204 -16.05 6.77 -0.53
CA PHE A 204 -15.25 7.01 0.65
C PHE A 204 -13.81 6.59 0.35
N THR A 205 -12.88 7.55 0.39
CA THR A 205 -11.46 7.30 0.09
C THR A 205 -10.60 8.52 0.43
N SER A 206 -9.27 8.43 0.22
CA SER A 206 -8.33 9.53 0.43
C SER A 206 -8.36 10.58 -0.70
N ALA A 207 -7.79 11.77 -0.43
CA ALA A 207 -7.56 12.79 -1.45
C ALA A 207 -6.63 12.29 -2.56
N GLN A 208 -5.65 11.41 -2.25
CA GLN A 208 -4.79 10.78 -3.25
C GLN A 208 -5.61 9.99 -4.28
N THR A 209 -6.50 9.12 -3.82
CA THR A 209 -7.37 8.36 -4.74
C THR A 209 -8.25 9.28 -5.56
N GLY A 210 -8.83 10.33 -4.93
CA GLY A 210 -9.64 11.32 -5.64
C GLY A 210 -8.87 12.02 -6.77
N ASN A 211 -7.60 12.35 -6.52
CA ASN A 211 -6.72 12.89 -7.54
C ASN A 211 -6.45 11.89 -8.66
N ASP A 212 -6.11 10.64 -8.32
CA ASP A 212 -5.72 9.60 -9.27
C ASP A 212 -6.84 9.23 -10.26
N ILE A 213 -8.11 9.31 -9.81
CA ILE A 213 -9.30 9.04 -10.63
C ILE A 213 -9.95 10.29 -11.22
N GLN A 214 -9.39 11.48 -10.92
CA GLN A 214 -9.97 12.78 -11.31
C GLN A 214 -11.42 12.91 -10.81
N ALA A 215 -11.62 12.74 -9.49
CA ALA A 215 -12.94 12.70 -8.85
C ALA A 215 -13.82 13.93 -9.16
N TRP A 216 -13.21 15.08 -9.44
CA TRP A 216 -13.89 16.32 -9.86
C TRP A 216 -14.69 16.21 -11.17
N ASP A 217 -14.50 15.14 -11.96
CA ASP A 217 -15.31 14.87 -13.16
C ASP A 217 -16.68 14.24 -12.81
N TYR A 218 -16.86 13.79 -11.55
CA TYR A 218 -18.04 13.02 -11.14
C TYR A 218 -18.78 13.61 -9.95
N VAL A 219 -18.06 14.29 -9.04
CA VAL A 219 -18.58 14.81 -7.76
C VAL A 219 -17.98 16.17 -7.43
N ASP A 220 -18.68 16.97 -6.62
CA ASP A 220 -18.34 18.37 -6.38
C ASP A 220 -17.75 18.63 -4.98
N HIS A 221 -17.94 17.70 -4.04
CA HIS A 221 -17.56 17.86 -2.65
C HIS A 221 -16.59 16.77 -2.20
N PHE A 222 -15.60 17.16 -1.39
CA PHE A 222 -14.78 16.26 -0.60
C PHE A 222 -14.86 16.70 0.88
N THR A 223 -15.48 15.87 1.70
CA THR A 223 -15.56 16.08 3.15
C THR A 223 -14.54 15.19 3.86
N TYR A 224 -13.45 15.80 4.30
CA TYR A 224 -12.37 15.10 4.98
C TYR A 224 -12.77 14.71 6.39
N THR A 225 -12.63 13.43 6.74
CA THR A 225 -12.93 12.92 8.09
C THR A 225 -11.66 12.61 8.89
N GLY A 226 -10.57 12.24 8.23
CA GLY A 226 -9.34 11.80 8.88
C GLY A 226 -9.51 10.51 9.72
N SER A 227 -10.68 9.85 9.62
CA SER A 227 -11.08 8.79 10.55
C SER A 227 -10.25 7.50 10.44
N MET A 228 -9.45 7.33 9.39
CA MET A 228 -8.59 6.15 9.22
C MET A 228 -7.44 6.39 8.24
N HIS A 229 -6.30 5.74 8.50
CA HIS A 229 -5.09 5.70 7.66
C HIS A 229 -4.73 4.25 7.39
N ASN A 230 -5.44 3.64 6.43
CA ASN A 230 -5.15 2.26 6.04
C ASN A 230 -3.75 2.15 5.42
N LYS A 231 -3.25 0.93 5.32
CA LYS A 231 -1.92 0.74 4.74
C LYS A 231 -1.87 -0.32 3.67
N ASN A 232 -0.92 -0.13 2.77
CA ASN A 232 -0.40 -1.11 1.84
C ASN A 232 0.85 -1.77 2.44
N GLY A 233 1.26 -2.91 1.85
CA GLY A 233 2.54 -3.53 2.14
C GLY A 233 3.26 -3.93 0.87
N MET A 234 4.60 -3.91 0.88
CA MET A 234 5.40 -4.65 -0.08
C MET A 234 5.71 -6.03 0.49
N ILE A 235 5.48 -7.05 -0.31
CA ILE A 235 5.76 -8.44 0.04
C ILE A 235 6.72 -9.07 -0.95
N VAL A 236 7.59 -9.95 -0.46
CA VAL A 236 8.56 -10.71 -1.26
C VAL A 236 8.32 -12.20 -1.11
N ASN A 237 8.51 -12.97 -2.18
CA ASN A 237 8.48 -14.43 -2.14
C ASN A 237 9.68 -14.94 -1.34
N GLN A 238 9.43 -15.72 -0.28
CA GLN A 238 10.49 -16.23 0.61
C GLN A 238 11.53 -17.08 -0.11
N ARG A 239 11.10 -17.92 -1.06
CA ARG A 239 12.03 -18.78 -1.81
C ARG A 239 12.90 -17.97 -2.76
N ALA A 240 12.38 -16.90 -3.33
CA ALA A 240 13.17 -15.99 -4.16
C ALA A 240 14.19 -15.25 -3.29
N LEU A 241 13.78 -14.72 -2.15
CA LEU A 241 14.64 -14.03 -1.19
C LEU A 241 15.76 -14.96 -0.68
N ALA A 242 15.44 -16.19 -0.28
CA ALA A 242 16.40 -17.17 0.25
C ALA A 242 17.44 -17.67 -0.76
N ARG A 243 17.27 -17.38 -2.06
CA ARG A 243 18.27 -17.71 -3.11
C ARG A 243 19.36 -16.65 -3.26
N LEU A 244 19.16 -15.48 -2.69
CA LEU A 244 20.14 -14.40 -2.70
C LEU A 244 21.20 -14.62 -1.62
N SER A 245 22.32 -13.93 -1.72
CA SER A 245 23.32 -13.92 -0.64
C SER A 245 22.72 -13.33 0.65
N PRO A 246 23.21 -13.72 1.85
CA PRO A 246 22.76 -13.15 3.10
C PRO A 246 22.84 -11.60 3.12
N GLU A 247 23.93 -11.05 2.57
CA GLU A 247 24.17 -9.61 2.51
C GLU A 247 23.09 -8.90 1.67
N LEU A 248 22.68 -9.52 0.55
CA LEU A 248 21.64 -8.94 -0.31
C LEU A 248 20.25 -9.11 0.29
N GLN A 249 19.99 -10.21 1.01
CA GLN A 249 18.76 -10.37 1.79
C GLN A 249 18.63 -9.25 2.84
N GLU A 250 19.70 -8.99 3.61
CA GLU A 250 19.73 -7.90 4.60
C GLU A 250 19.54 -6.52 3.94
N ALA A 251 20.19 -6.29 2.78
CA ALA A 251 20.04 -5.04 2.04
C ALA A 251 18.59 -4.79 1.59
N ILE A 252 17.88 -5.81 1.09
CA ILE A 252 16.47 -5.72 0.70
C ILE A 252 15.57 -5.38 1.91
N ILE A 253 15.79 -6.05 3.05
CA ILE A 253 15.02 -5.79 4.26
C ILE A 253 15.26 -4.36 4.74
N ALA A 254 16.53 -3.94 4.83
CA ALA A 254 16.89 -2.59 5.27
C ALA A 254 16.34 -1.50 4.31
N ALA A 255 16.38 -1.73 2.99
CA ALA A 255 15.74 -0.85 2.02
C ALA A 255 14.21 -0.79 2.20
N GLY A 256 13.58 -1.91 2.55
CA GLY A 256 12.15 -1.98 2.88
C GLY A 256 11.79 -1.18 4.13
N GLU A 257 12.62 -1.22 5.18
CA GLU A 257 12.44 -0.42 6.40
C GLU A 257 12.54 1.08 6.08
N ARG A 258 13.58 1.51 5.34
CA ARG A 258 13.69 2.89 4.88
C ARG A 258 12.52 3.32 3.99
N ALA A 259 12.05 2.44 3.12
CA ALA A 259 10.86 2.69 2.31
C ALA A 259 9.60 2.83 3.17
N THR A 260 9.51 2.16 4.33
CA THR A 260 8.42 2.33 5.29
C THR A 260 8.47 3.73 5.92
N GLU A 261 9.59 4.15 6.48
CA GLU A 261 9.76 5.47 7.08
C GLU A 261 9.45 6.59 6.07
N ARG A 262 10.02 6.49 4.88
CA ARG A 262 9.79 7.44 3.78
C ARG A 262 8.33 7.48 3.35
N ALA A 263 7.63 6.34 3.34
CA ALA A 263 6.22 6.29 2.95
C ALA A 263 5.31 7.10 3.87
N TRP A 264 5.61 7.17 5.17
CA TRP A 264 4.85 8.00 6.13
C TRP A 264 4.97 9.49 5.81
N GLU A 265 6.17 9.96 5.51
CA GLU A 265 6.39 11.35 5.10
C GLU A 265 5.76 11.66 3.75
N MET A 266 6.03 10.82 2.74
CA MET A 266 5.44 10.98 1.40
C MET A 266 3.92 10.93 1.41
N SER A 267 3.31 10.15 2.29
CA SER A 267 1.86 10.08 2.42
C SER A 267 1.26 11.37 2.99
N ARG A 268 1.93 12.00 3.98
CA ARG A 268 1.51 13.32 4.50
C ARG A 268 1.57 14.38 3.41
N GLU A 269 2.72 14.49 2.74
CA GLU A 269 2.92 15.44 1.64
C GLU A 269 1.92 15.21 0.50
N ALA A 270 1.68 13.94 0.13
CA ALA A 270 0.71 13.60 -0.90
C ALA A 270 -0.72 13.94 -0.47
N GLY A 271 -1.08 13.74 0.80
CA GLY A 271 -2.38 14.12 1.35
C GLY A 271 -2.65 15.62 1.20
N ASP A 272 -1.69 16.44 1.60
CA ASP A 272 -1.79 17.91 1.50
C ASP A 272 -1.84 18.36 0.04
N ALA A 273 -0.91 17.87 -0.79
CA ALA A 273 -0.80 18.26 -2.20
C ALA A 273 -2.04 17.85 -3.00
N THR A 274 -2.56 16.62 -2.79
CA THR A 274 -3.74 16.15 -3.52
C THR A 274 -5.02 16.83 -3.02
N THR A 275 -5.14 17.10 -1.73
CA THR A 275 -6.25 17.91 -1.19
C THR A 275 -6.27 19.31 -1.81
N GLN A 276 -5.11 19.96 -1.96
CA GLN A 276 -5.02 21.24 -2.66
C GLN A 276 -5.41 21.10 -4.12
N ARG A 277 -4.99 20.04 -4.79
CA ARG A 277 -5.34 19.77 -6.18
C ARG A 277 -6.84 19.56 -6.41
N LEU A 278 -7.55 18.94 -5.47
CA LEU A 278 -9.03 18.85 -5.52
C LEU A 278 -9.66 20.25 -5.50
N ARG A 279 -9.15 21.17 -4.64
CA ARG A 279 -9.61 22.58 -4.60
C ARG A 279 -9.33 23.31 -5.91
N ASP A 280 -8.11 23.17 -6.44
CA ASP A 280 -7.69 23.82 -7.69
C ASP A 280 -8.51 23.31 -8.90
N ALA A 281 -8.98 22.07 -8.85
CA ALA A 281 -9.88 21.48 -9.83
C ALA A 281 -11.35 21.89 -9.67
N GLY A 282 -11.66 22.73 -8.67
CA GLY A 282 -12.99 23.31 -8.47
C GLY A 282 -13.88 22.59 -7.46
N MET A 283 -13.38 21.54 -6.77
CA MET A 283 -14.15 20.86 -5.74
C MET A 283 -14.26 21.70 -4.45
N THR A 284 -15.40 21.62 -3.79
CA THR A 284 -15.57 22.12 -2.41
C THR A 284 -14.94 21.12 -1.45
N VAL A 285 -13.86 21.53 -0.77
CA VAL A 285 -13.18 20.71 0.23
C VAL A 285 -13.45 21.28 1.62
N SER A 286 -14.01 20.47 2.50
CA SER A 286 -14.34 20.80 3.88
C SER A 286 -13.88 19.73 4.85
N ASP A 287 -13.70 20.09 6.11
CA ASP A 287 -13.57 19.12 7.19
C ASP A 287 -14.97 18.63 7.59
N ALA A 288 -15.05 17.40 8.12
CA ALA A 288 -16.27 16.85 8.67
C ALA A 288 -16.75 17.67 9.90
N SER A 289 -18.05 17.88 9.99
CA SER A 289 -18.65 18.56 11.13
C SER A 289 -18.40 17.80 12.45
N PRO A 290 -18.51 18.47 13.62
CA PRO A 290 -18.44 17.79 14.90
C PRO A 290 -19.48 16.67 15.05
N GLU A 291 -20.66 16.85 14.46
CA GLU A 291 -21.75 15.88 14.47
C GLU A 291 -21.40 14.62 13.67
N LEU A 292 -20.85 14.79 12.48
CA LEU A 292 -20.37 13.67 11.65
C LEU A 292 -19.20 12.94 12.32
N GLN A 293 -18.26 13.69 12.92
CA GLN A 293 -17.14 13.10 13.67
C GLN A 293 -17.63 12.28 14.87
N ALA A 294 -18.60 12.78 15.63
CA ALA A 294 -19.21 12.06 16.75
C ALA A 294 -19.89 10.77 16.27
N LYS A 295 -20.64 10.83 15.17
CA LYS A 295 -21.29 9.65 14.56
C LYS A 295 -20.27 8.61 14.11
N LEU A 296 -19.16 9.04 13.50
CA LEU A 296 -18.08 8.14 13.12
C LEU A 296 -17.38 7.50 14.34
N ALA A 297 -17.26 8.23 15.45
CA ALA A 297 -16.73 7.69 16.69
C ALA A 297 -17.64 6.60 17.27
N GLU A 298 -18.96 6.83 17.35
CA GLU A 298 -19.92 5.81 17.80
C GLU A 298 -19.90 4.56 16.91
N ILE A 299 -19.79 4.74 15.59
CA ILE A 299 -19.67 3.64 14.64
C ILE A 299 -18.35 2.90 14.84
N GLY A 300 -17.24 3.63 15.08
CA GLY A 300 -15.95 3.04 15.38
C GLY A 300 -15.97 2.16 16.62
N ASP A 301 -16.62 2.63 17.70
CA ASP A 301 -16.79 1.86 18.94
C ASP A 301 -17.60 0.58 18.70
N ALA A 302 -18.71 0.67 17.99
CA ALA A 302 -19.50 -0.51 17.62
C ALA A 302 -18.73 -1.51 16.75
N MET A 303 -18.01 -1.01 15.76
CA MET A 303 -17.22 -1.86 14.86
C MET A 303 -16.04 -2.53 15.57
N ILE A 304 -15.41 -1.88 16.56
CA ILE A 304 -14.32 -2.49 17.33
C ILE A 304 -14.86 -3.59 18.28
N GLU A 305 -16.10 -3.47 18.77
CA GLU A 305 -16.77 -4.54 19.49
C GLU A 305 -17.07 -5.73 18.58
N GLU A 306 -17.63 -5.49 17.38
CA GLU A 306 -17.85 -6.52 16.36
C GLU A 306 -16.53 -7.22 15.99
N TRP A 307 -15.48 -6.45 15.70
CA TRP A 307 -14.14 -6.95 15.39
C TRP A 307 -13.56 -7.82 16.51
N SER A 308 -13.69 -7.37 17.76
CA SER A 308 -13.19 -8.07 18.93
C SER A 308 -13.92 -9.39 19.21
N ALA A 309 -15.19 -9.49 18.81
CA ALA A 309 -15.97 -10.71 18.94
C ALA A 309 -15.55 -11.80 17.92
N GLU A 310 -14.99 -11.41 16.79
CA GLU A 310 -14.52 -12.30 15.73
C GLU A 310 -13.02 -12.64 15.83
N ALA A 311 -12.25 -11.77 16.49
CA ALA A 311 -10.80 -11.87 16.58
C ALA A 311 -10.34 -13.04 17.44
N SER A 312 -9.26 -13.70 17.03
CA SER A 312 -8.55 -14.70 17.81
C SER A 312 -7.82 -14.08 19.02
N GLU A 313 -7.39 -14.90 19.97
CA GLU A 313 -6.58 -14.44 21.12
C GLU A 313 -5.30 -13.69 20.68
N ALA A 314 -4.64 -14.16 19.62
CA ALA A 314 -3.46 -13.52 19.08
C ALA A 314 -3.77 -12.13 18.51
N GLU A 315 -4.89 -11.97 17.82
CA GLU A 315 -5.34 -10.68 17.25
C GLU A 315 -5.79 -9.70 18.35
N LEU A 316 -6.48 -10.19 19.37
CA LEU A 316 -6.81 -9.39 20.56
C LEU A 316 -5.56 -8.91 21.30
N ALA A 317 -4.50 -9.72 21.37
CA ALA A 317 -3.23 -9.30 21.94
C ALA A 317 -2.57 -8.16 21.16
N VAL A 318 -2.68 -8.16 19.81
CA VAL A 318 -2.20 -7.03 18.98
C VAL A 318 -2.99 -5.75 19.28
N LEU A 319 -4.32 -5.84 19.37
CA LEU A 319 -5.17 -4.69 19.72
C LEU A 319 -4.79 -4.15 21.12
N GLN A 320 -4.53 -5.02 22.09
CA GLN A 320 -4.11 -4.61 23.42
C GLN A 320 -2.72 -3.94 23.41
N ALA A 321 -1.75 -4.51 22.68
CA ALA A 321 -0.42 -3.92 22.54
C ALA A 321 -0.48 -2.52 21.89
N TYR A 322 -1.35 -2.35 20.88
CA TYR A 322 -1.61 -1.05 20.28
C TYR A 322 -2.18 -0.04 21.29
N ARG A 323 -3.20 -0.44 22.07
CA ARG A 323 -3.81 0.42 23.10
C ARG A 323 -2.80 0.84 24.17
N ASP A 324 -1.95 -0.09 24.59
CA ASP A 324 -0.90 0.18 25.59
C ASP A 324 0.16 1.18 25.07
N ALA A 325 0.42 1.17 23.75
CA ALA A 325 1.37 2.06 23.10
C ALA A 325 0.81 3.48 22.83
N THR A 326 -0.52 3.66 22.87
CA THR A 326 -1.20 4.93 22.53
C THR A 326 -1.86 5.63 23.73
N GLN A 327 -1.78 5.08 24.93
CA GLN A 327 -2.21 5.69 26.22
C GLN A 327 -1.07 6.47 26.85
#